data_e0176d189e408bf7a52badbc2ccd3af3
#
_entry.id   e0176d189e408bf7a52badbc2ccd3af3
#
_cell.length_a   1.000
_cell.length_b   1.000
_cell.length_c   1.000
_cell.angle_alpha   90.00
_cell.angle_beta   90.00
_cell.angle_gamma   90.00
#
_symmetry.space_group_name_H-M   'P 1'
#
loop_
_entity.id
_entity.type
_entity.pdbx_description
1 polymer ?
#
loop_
_entity_poly.entity_id
_entity_poly.type
_entity_poly.pdbx_seq_one_letter_code
_entity_poly.pdbx_strand_id
1 'polypeptide(L)'
;MKKMKRGLCALLAALMLFMTGLITSFAADTSSANHFNVVFVIDASGSMKQTDGSLWRYEAMDLFLGLSTDEGNRMGAVVFNDGIVTRVDLQAISGKQMKEQLSQTLRNSQVSGDTDIGTAIQMATAMLDESRDTSLPSAIILLSDGNTDFPNDTTGQLLAQSEANKQDAINRARNNSYPVYSICLNANGAANPEELMDIANATGGVFMEVNNAEDLKAVFEKFYNMIYSTATTPIVDDIIPEGGVMDIPFEVPSMGVEEVNIIISTLSPSSTYSIFQPNGLAFTSGELENMTIKAQTFSVIKIPTPQGGTWKIQVRGIPGDAVKIDMVYNAYFTVALDADPSQTSYGTGSEVAFTAHIKDGEGQDLADQSVYSAGNATLSIRSSENDGEILSIPMTLNGQGNAYEATAKLDQDGDCYAVATVTVDGMEKSSGHLEFTVGEGESEAETTAA
;
A
#
# COMPACT_ATOMS: atom_id res chain seq x y z
N MET A 1 -36.96 48.27 34.22
CA MET A 1 -36.18 48.29 32.95
C MET A 1 -34.73 47.84 33.06
N LYS A 2 -34.00 47.92 34.20
CA LYS A 2 -32.58 47.48 34.32
C LYS A 2 -32.37 45.95 34.41
N LYS A 3 -33.38 45.15 34.85
CA LYS A 3 -33.26 43.67 34.96
C LYS A 3 -33.52 42.93 33.64
N MET A 4 -34.26 43.52 32.71
CA MET A 4 -34.57 42.92 31.40
C MET A 4 -33.39 42.99 30.40
N LYS A 5 -32.53 44.02 30.54
CA LYS A 5 -31.34 44.15 29.67
C LYS A 5 -30.20 43.17 30.02
N ARG A 6 -30.11 42.66 31.27
CA ARG A 6 -29.11 41.67 31.69
C ARG A 6 -29.45 40.24 31.20
N GLY A 7 -30.76 39.92 31.06
CA GLY A 7 -31.17 38.61 30.56
C GLY A 7 -30.96 38.47 29.05
N LEU A 8 -31.15 39.57 28.29
CA LEU A 8 -30.97 39.51 26.83
C LEU A 8 -29.50 39.40 26.39
N CYS A 9 -28.58 40.06 27.15
CA CYS A 9 -27.15 39.90 26.87
C CYS A 9 -26.62 38.52 27.24
N ALA A 10 -27.15 37.85 28.27
CA ALA A 10 -26.76 36.49 28.66
C ALA A 10 -27.29 35.47 27.64
N LEU A 11 -28.47 35.68 27.03
CA LEU A 11 -29.03 34.81 26.03
C LEU A 11 -28.29 34.92 24.69
N LEU A 12 -27.86 36.11 24.29
CA LEU A 12 -27.06 36.36 23.11
C LEU A 12 -25.62 35.79 23.25
N ALA A 13 -25.03 35.88 24.46
CA ALA A 13 -23.73 35.26 24.71
C ALA A 13 -23.79 33.73 24.75
N ALA A 14 -24.89 33.15 25.25
CA ALA A 14 -25.11 31.71 25.20
C ALA A 14 -25.39 31.21 23.78
N LEU A 15 -26.03 32.01 22.91
CA LEU A 15 -26.30 31.66 21.51
C LEU A 15 -25.02 31.75 20.65
N MET A 16 -24.11 32.67 20.98
CA MET A 16 -22.79 32.71 20.29
C MET A 16 -21.82 31.61 20.74
N LEU A 17 -21.96 31.08 21.98
CA LEU A 17 -21.16 29.92 22.41
C LEU A 17 -21.66 28.59 21.83
N PHE A 18 -22.89 28.53 21.28
CA PHE A 18 -23.45 27.33 20.67
C PHE A 18 -23.19 27.25 19.16
N MET A 19 -22.66 28.30 18.51
CA MET A 19 -22.31 28.29 17.07
C MET A 19 -20.82 28.04 16.82
N THR A 20 -20.00 27.81 17.86
CA THR A 20 -18.59 27.40 17.69
C THR A 20 -18.39 25.88 17.88
N GLY A 21 -19.43 25.10 17.73
CA GLY A 21 -19.37 23.68 17.82
C GLY A 21 -19.81 23.02 16.49
N LEU A 22 -18.87 22.42 15.83
CA LEU A 22 -18.96 21.55 14.65
C LEU A 22 -18.49 22.21 13.34
N ILE A 23 -17.28 22.76 13.36
CA ILE A 23 -16.43 22.53 12.20
C ILE A 23 -15.82 21.15 12.46
N THR A 24 -16.50 20.08 12.09
CA THR A 24 -15.84 18.82 11.80
C THR A 24 -14.97 19.09 10.58
N SER A 25 -13.71 19.39 10.82
CA SER A 25 -12.68 19.27 9.83
C SER A 25 -12.77 17.82 9.32
N PHE A 26 -13.30 17.64 8.14
CA PHE A 26 -13.00 16.47 7.32
C PHE A 26 -11.57 16.68 6.79
N ALA A 27 -10.58 16.63 7.69
CA ALA A 27 -9.26 16.27 7.28
C ALA A 27 -9.41 14.82 6.79
N ALA A 28 -9.34 14.59 5.48
CA ALA A 28 -9.09 13.27 4.97
C ALA A 28 -7.85 12.78 5.73
N ASP A 29 -7.92 11.58 6.27
CA ASP A 29 -6.76 10.97 6.94
C ASP A 29 -5.72 10.72 5.85
N THR A 30 -4.82 11.69 5.65
CA THR A 30 -3.80 11.69 4.60
C THR A 30 -2.51 11.02 5.08
N SER A 31 -2.54 10.40 6.28
CA SER A 31 -1.40 9.68 6.80
C SER A 31 -1.28 8.28 6.16
N SER A 32 -0.08 7.89 5.77
CA SER A 32 0.21 6.49 5.45
C SER A 32 0.26 5.67 6.75
N ALA A 33 -0.03 4.36 6.67
CA ALA A 33 0.01 3.47 7.82
C ALA A 33 1.12 2.42 7.67
N ASN A 34 1.57 1.86 8.79
CA ASN A 34 2.55 0.77 8.80
C ASN A 34 1.88 -0.61 8.78
N HIS A 35 0.60 -0.69 9.15
CA HIS A 35 -0.16 -1.94 9.24
C HIS A 35 -1.51 -1.79 8.55
N PHE A 36 -2.02 -2.90 7.98
CA PHE A 36 -3.22 -2.90 7.15
C PHE A 36 -4.11 -4.11 7.42
N ASN A 37 -5.40 -3.93 7.15
CA ASN A 37 -6.31 -5.04 6.86
C ASN A 37 -6.20 -5.36 5.37
N VAL A 38 -5.74 -6.55 4.98
CA VAL A 38 -5.59 -6.94 3.58
C VAL A 38 -6.38 -8.19 3.28
N VAL A 39 -7.20 -8.15 2.22
CA VAL A 39 -7.90 -9.34 1.72
C VAL A 39 -7.41 -9.66 0.31
N PHE A 40 -6.86 -10.86 0.15
CA PHE A 40 -6.50 -11.39 -1.17
C PHE A 40 -7.73 -12.03 -1.82
N VAL A 41 -8.02 -11.70 -3.07
CA VAL A 41 -9.09 -12.28 -3.88
C VAL A 41 -8.44 -12.91 -5.11
N ILE A 42 -8.36 -14.24 -5.12
CA ILE A 42 -7.52 -15.00 -6.04
C ILE A 42 -8.39 -15.91 -6.90
N ASP A 43 -8.29 -15.72 -8.20
CA ASP A 43 -8.97 -16.56 -9.18
C ASP A 43 -8.40 -17.98 -9.22
N ALA A 44 -9.30 -18.96 -9.23
CA ALA A 44 -9.05 -20.37 -9.43
C ALA A 44 -10.02 -20.97 -10.48
N SER A 45 -10.51 -20.16 -11.40
CA SER A 45 -11.31 -20.61 -12.54
C SER A 45 -10.54 -21.54 -13.48
N GLY A 46 -11.23 -22.18 -14.40
CA GLY A 46 -10.64 -23.19 -15.28
C GLY A 46 -9.51 -22.68 -16.16
N SER A 47 -9.56 -21.42 -16.62
CA SER A 47 -8.57 -20.74 -17.45
C SER A 47 -7.20 -20.62 -16.78
N MET A 48 -7.18 -20.43 -15.45
CA MET A 48 -5.98 -20.34 -14.65
C MET A 48 -5.04 -21.58 -14.77
N LYS A 49 -5.54 -22.73 -15.22
CA LYS A 49 -4.68 -23.89 -15.52
C LYS A 49 -3.73 -23.62 -16.69
N GLN A 50 -4.14 -22.76 -17.62
CA GLN A 50 -3.37 -22.45 -18.83
C GLN A 50 -2.53 -21.19 -18.63
N THR A 51 -3.08 -20.19 -17.96
CA THR A 51 -2.46 -18.88 -17.78
C THR A 51 -1.46 -18.85 -16.61
N ASP A 52 -1.73 -19.65 -15.55
CA ASP A 52 -0.87 -19.77 -14.36
C ASP A 52 -0.76 -21.22 -13.86
N GLY A 53 -0.44 -22.14 -14.72
CA GLY A 53 -0.29 -23.57 -14.38
C GLY A 53 0.82 -23.86 -13.34
N SER A 54 1.79 -22.99 -13.20
CA SER A 54 2.89 -23.08 -12.23
C SER A 54 2.58 -22.42 -10.87
N LEU A 55 1.38 -21.87 -10.69
CA LEU A 55 0.90 -21.25 -9.45
C LEU A 55 1.71 -20.03 -9.01
N TRP A 56 2.20 -19.23 -9.95
CA TRP A 56 2.95 -17.99 -9.70
C TRP A 56 2.15 -16.95 -8.88
N ARG A 57 0.82 -16.97 -8.98
CA ARG A 57 -0.06 -16.13 -8.14
C ARG A 57 0.18 -16.35 -6.65
N TYR A 58 0.45 -17.58 -6.23
CA TYR A 58 0.74 -17.87 -4.82
C TYR A 58 2.19 -17.54 -4.44
N GLU A 59 3.14 -17.68 -5.37
CA GLU A 59 4.50 -17.18 -5.15
C GLU A 59 4.52 -15.67 -4.96
N ALA A 60 3.75 -14.94 -5.77
CA ALA A 60 3.62 -13.50 -5.67
C ALA A 60 2.96 -13.06 -4.34
N MET A 61 1.91 -13.76 -3.92
CA MET A 61 1.28 -13.56 -2.61
C MET A 61 2.26 -13.86 -1.47
N ASP A 62 3.06 -14.93 -1.57
CA ASP A 62 4.06 -15.28 -0.56
C ASP A 62 5.12 -14.18 -0.40
N LEU A 63 5.47 -13.48 -1.48
CA LEU A 63 6.35 -12.30 -1.38
C LEU A 63 5.69 -11.19 -0.57
N PHE A 64 4.44 -10.85 -0.87
CA PHE A 64 3.69 -9.84 -0.11
C PHE A 64 3.60 -10.21 1.38
N LEU A 65 3.25 -11.46 1.69
CA LEU A 65 3.20 -11.97 3.06
C LEU A 65 4.59 -11.93 3.72
N GLY A 66 5.62 -12.29 2.96
CA GLY A 66 7.01 -12.27 3.43
C GLY A 66 7.50 -10.88 3.82
N LEU A 67 7.16 -9.87 3.02
CA LEU A 67 7.55 -8.47 3.25
C LEU A 67 6.77 -7.83 4.41
N SER A 68 5.54 -8.24 4.66
CA SER A 68 4.71 -7.70 5.75
C SER A 68 5.34 -7.99 7.12
N THR A 69 5.22 -7.07 8.06
CA THR A 69 5.68 -7.27 9.44
C THR A 69 5.02 -8.50 10.07
N ASP A 70 5.69 -9.08 11.08
CA ASP A 70 5.19 -10.30 11.74
C ASP A 70 4.04 -10.02 12.72
N GLU A 71 3.79 -8.76 13.03
CA GLU A 71 2.70 -8.30 13.90
C GLU A 71 2.03 -7.07 13.30
N GLY A 72 0.84 -6.73 13.80
CA GLY A 72 0.10 -5.52 13.44
C GLY A 72 -0.83 -5.65 12.25
N ASN A 73 -0.51 -6.46 11.25
CA ASN A 73 -1.36 -6.66 10.08
C ASN A 73 -2.49 -7.68 10.34
N ARG A 74 -3.62 -7.50 9.67
CA ARG A 74 -4.68 -8.50 9.58
C ARG A 74 -4.84 -8.91 8.12
N MET A 75 -4.84 -10.21 7.85
CA MET A 75 -4.95 -10.71 6.49
C MET A 75 -5.99 -11.82 6.39
N GLY A 76 -6.69 -11.83 5.27
CA GLY A 76 -7.65 -12.84 4.90
C GLY A 76 -7.58 -13.13 3.40
N ALA A 77 -8.30 -14.14 2.94
CA ALA A 77 -8.33 -14.47 1.53
C ALA A 77 -9.63 -15.11 1.08
N VAL A 78 -9.97 -14.85 -0.18
CA VAL A 78 -11.05 -15.47 -0.93
C VAL A 78 -10.44 -16.08 -2.19
N VAL A 79 -10.51 -17.39 -2.34
CA VAL A 79 -10.23 -18.06 -3.61
C VAL A 79 -11.56 -18.38 -4.27
N PHE A 80 -11.73 -18.02 -5.52
CA PHE A 80 -12.99 -18.10 -6.22
C PHE A 80 -12.89 -18.73 -7.61
N ASN A 81 -14.02 -19.20 -8.09
CA ASN A 81 -14.30 -19.57 -9.49
C ASN A 81 -15.72 -19.08 -9.83
N ASP A 82 -16.66 -19.97 -10.20
CA ASP A 82 -18.10 -19.72 -10.29
C ASP A 82 -18.81 -19.59 -8.90
N GLY A 83 -18.01 -19.53 -7.84
CA GLY A 83 -18.41 -19.35 -6.45
C GLY A 83 -17.19 -19.24 -5.54
N ILE A 84 -17.39 -19.30 -4.23
CA ILE A 84 -16.29 -19.23 -3.28
C ILE A 84 -15.74 -20.65 -3.04
N VAL A 85 -14.50 -20.89 -3.48
CA VAL A 85 -13.78 -22.17 -3.33
C VAL A 85 -13.16 -22.30 -1.94
N THR A 86 -12.48 -21.23 -1.49
CA THR A 86 -11.82 -21.18 -0.18
C THR A 86 -12.00 -19.79 0.41
N ARG A 87 -12.40 -19.74 1.68
CA ARG A 87 -12.43 -18.51 2.48
C ARG A 87 -11.52 -18.68 3.68
N VAL A 88 -10.61 -17.74 3.88
CA VAL A 88 -9.84 -17.58 5.11
C VAL A 88 -10.22 -16.24 5.71
N ASP A 89 -10.87 -16.27 6.86
CA ASP A 89 -11.35 -15.05 7.50
C ASP A 89 -10.21 -14.09 7.85
N LEU A 90 -10.52 -12.81 7.87
CA LEU A 90 -9.57 -11.75 8.20
C LEU A 90 -9.12 -11.93 9.66
N GLN A 91 -7.83 -12.20 9.86
CA GLN A 91 -7.25 -12.50 11.17
C GLN A 91 -5.92 -11.76 11.35
N ALA A 92 -5.55 -11.50 12.60
CA ALA A 92 -4.22 -10.97 12.89
C ALA A 92 -3.14 -11.95 12.41
N ILE A 93 -2.14 -11.45 11.70
CA ILE A 93 -0.98 -12.25 11.29
C ILE A 93 0.09 -12.10 12.37
N SER A 94 0.57 -13.24 12.88
CA SER A 94 1.68 -13.26 13.81
C SER A 94 2.72 -14.29 13.37
N GLY A 95 3.87 -13.78 12.94
CA GLY A 95 5.04 -14.57 12.60
C GLY A 95 4.92 -15.47 11.37
N LYS A 96 6.05 -16.07 11.05
CA LYS A 96 6.28 -16.92 9.88
C LYS A 96 5.26 -18.05 9.72
N GLN A 97 4.93 -18.75 10.82
CA GLN A 97 4.07 -19.94 10.75
C GLN A 97 2.66 -19.63 10.24
N MET A 98 2.06 -18.50 10.66
CA MET A 98 0.73 -18.13 10.18
C MET A 98 0.73 -17.76 8.70
N LYS A 99 1.78 -17.07 8.23
CA LYS A 99 1.95 -16.72 6.81
C LYS A 99 2.05 -17.99 5.94
N GLU A 100 2.88 -18.95 6.37
CA GLU A 100 3.02 -20.25 5.68
C GLU A 100 1.72 -21.05 5.69
N GLN A 101 0.95 -21.05 6.80
CA GLN A 101 -0.35 -21.72 6.87
C GLN A 101 -1.38 -21.09 5.94
N LEU A 102 -1.44 -19.76 5.86
CA LEU A 102 -2.31 -19.06 4.92
C LEU A 102 -1.97 -19.45 3.49
N SER A 103 -0.71 -19.32 3.08
CA SER A 103 -0.25 -19.73 1.75
C SER A 103 -0.61 -21.18 1.42
N GLN A 104 -0.33 -22.11 2.31
CA GLN A 104 -0.61 -23.53 2.12
C GLN A 104 -2.11 -23.81 1.95
N THR A 105 -2.95 -23.16 2.74
CA THR A 105 -4.40 -23.31 2.64
C THR A 105 -4.90 -22.89 1.26
N LEU A 106 -4.41 -21.78 0.73
CA LEU A 106 -4.84 -21.26 -0.57
C LEU A 106 -4.31 -22.10 -1.74
N ARG A 107 -3.07 -22.59 -1.68
CA ARG A 107 -2.47 -23.48 -2.69
C ARG A 107 -3.21 -24.79 -2.86
N ASN A 108 -3.95 -25.24 -1.85
CA ASN A 108 -4.76 -26.47 -1.91
C ASN A 108 -6.11 -26.25 -2.60
N SER A 109 -6.46 -25.03 -3.00
CA SER A 109 -7.71 -24.74 -3.70
C SER A 109 -7.73 -25.37 -5.10
N GLN A 110 -8.86 -25.94 -5.46
CA GLN A 110 -9.03 -26.59 -6.77
C GLN A 110 -9.24 -25.54 -7.85
N VAL A 111 -8.55 -25.69 -8.96
CA VAL A 111 -8.69 -24.83 -10.15
C VAL A 111 -9.71 -25.46 -11.10
N SER A 112 -10.88 -24.86 -11.24
CA SER A 112 -11.98 -25.37 -12.11
C SER A 112 -13.13 -24.37 -12.15
N GLY A 113 -14.11 -24.59 -13.03
CA GLY A 113 -15.34 -23.81 -13.09
C GLY A 113 -15.21 -22.54 -13.91
N ASP A 114 -16.27 -21.74 -13.89
CA ASP A 114 -16.40 -20.44 -14.54
C ASP A 114 -15.81 -19.33 -13.64
N THR A 115 -16.07 -18.05 -13.92
CA THR A 115 -15.46 -16.92 -13.21
C THR A 115 -16.53 -15.96 -12.69
N ASP A 116 -16.64 -15.76 -11.37
CA ASP A 116 -17.57 -14.84 -10.70
C ASP A 116 -16.82 -13.82 -9.84
N ILE A 117 -16.30 -12.78 -10.48
CA ILE A 117 -15.59 -11.69 -9.80
C ILE A 117 -16.53 -10.93 -8.86
N GLY A 118 -17.79 -10.72 -9.26
CA GLY A 118 -18.76 -9.97 -8.47
C GLY A 118 -19.00 -10.59 -7.10
N THR A 119 -19.23 -11.90 -7.04
CA THR A 119 -19.39 -12.61 -5.77
C THR A 119 -18.11 -12.62 -4.94
N ALA A 120 -16.94 -12.73 -5.61
CA ALA A 120 -15.65 -12.74 -4.91
C ALA A 120 -15.34 -11.42 -4.20
N ILE A 121 -15.49 -10.27 -4.89
CA ILE A 121 -15.26 -8.95 -4.27
C ILE A 121 -16.33 -8.58 -3.25
N GLN A 122 -17.58 -9.03 -3.44
CA GLN A 122 -18.63 -8.86 -2.44
C GLN A 122 -18.28 -9.60 -1.14
N MET A 123 -17.76 -10.82 -1.24
CA MET A 123 -17.28 -11.58 -0.09
C MET A 123 -16.12 -10.86 0.60
N ALA A 124 -15.14 -10.34 -0.15
CA ALA A 124 -13.97 -9.65 0.41
C ALA A 124 -14.38 -8.37 1.17
N THR A 125 -15.27 -7.55 0.58
CA THR A 125 -15.77 -6.34 1.25
C THR A 125 -16.59 -6.68 2.50
N ALA A 126 -17.39 -7.75 2.47
CA ALA A 126 -18.13 -8.22 3.64
C ALA A 126 -17.18 -8.68 4.76
N MET A 127 -16.10 -9.40 4.43
CA MET A 127 -15.09 -9.83 5.41
C MET A 127 -14.41 -8.63 6.10
N LEU A 128 -14.11 -7.57 5.35
CA LEU A 128 -13.59 -6.33 5.93
C LEU A 128 -14.62 -5.70 6.89
N ASP A 129 -15.87 -5.57 6.49
CA ASP A 129 -16.92 -5.01 7.35
C ASP A 129 -17.13 -5.79 8.64
N GLU A 130 -17.03 -7.12 8.58
CA GLU A 130 -17.26 -8.03 9.72
C GLU A 130 -16.09 -8.03 10.73
N SER A 131 -14.85 -7.92 10.26
CA SER A 131 -13.69 -8.35 11.05
C SER A 131 -12.48 -7.40 11.01
N ARG A 132 -12.53 -6.29 10.28
CA ARG A 132 -11.39 -5.36 10.24
C ARG A 132 -11.11 -4.74 11.60
N ASP A 133 -9.86 -4.43 11.85
CA ASP A 133 -9.49 -3.45 12.85
C ASP A 133 -9.76 -2.06 12.27
N THR A 134 -10.67 -1.31 12.87
CA THR A 134 -11.10 0.00 12.35
C THR A 134 -10.06 1.10 12.56
N SER A 135 -9.01 0.85 13.34
CA SER A 135 -7.87 1.75 13.48
C SER A 135 -6.85 1.60 12.34
N LEU A 136 -6.98 0.54 11.52
CA LEU A 136 -6.10 0.26 10.40
C LEU A 136 -6.81 0.52 9.07
N PRO A 137 -6.11 1.09 8.09
CA PRO A 137 -6.63 1.16 6.73
C PRO A 137 -6.78 -0.24 6.14
N SER A 138 -7.59 -0.34 5.09
CA SER A 138 -7.92 -1.61 4.47
C SER A 138 -7.55 -1.59 2.99
N ALA A 139 -7.15 -2.73 2.44
CA ALA A 139 -6.90 -2.92 1.01
C ALA A 139 -7.38 -4.28 0.54
N ILE A 140 -7.80 -4.37 -0.72
CA ILE A 140 -8.14 -5.63 -1.39
C ILE A 140 -7.18 -5.81 -2.56
N ILE A 141 -6.60 -7.00 -2.71
CA ILE A 141 -5.77 -7.36 -3.87
C ILE A 141 -6.51 -8.42 -4.66
N LEU A 142 -6.99 -8.05 -5.85
CA LEU A 142 -7.77 -8.90 -6.74
C LEU A 142 -6.92 -9.36 -7.92
N LEU A 143 -6.84 -10.67 -8.15
CA LEU A 143 -6.16 -11.26 -9.30
C LEU A 143 -7.10 -12.19 -10.06
N SER A 144 -7.23 -11.97 -11.39
CA SER A 144 -7.91 -12.87 -12.32
C SER A 144 -7.21 -12.86 -13.69
N ASP A 145 -7.44 -13.89 -14.51
CA ASP A 145 -6.98 -13.97 -15.89
C ASP A 145 -8.08 -13.64 -16.92
N GLY A 146 -9.21 -13.09 -16.44
CA GLY A 146 -10.35 -12.75 -17.28
C GLY A 146 -11.35 -11.88 -16.55
N ASN A 147 -12.50 -11.71 -17.19
CA ASN A 147 -13.69 -11.08 -16.64
C ASN A 147 -14.69 -12.14 -16.19
N THR A 148 -15.75 -11.70 -15.52
CA THR A 148 -16.87 -12.56 -15.14
C THR A 148 -17.43 -13.25 -16.36
N ASP A 149 -17.49 -14.59 -16.36
CA ASP A 149 -17.97 -15.41 -17.46
C ASP A 149 -18.71 -16.67 -16.97
N PHE A 150 -19.91 -16.89 -17.54
CA PHE A 150 -20.75 -18.06 -17.30
C PHE A 150 -21.22 -18.62 -18.63
N PRO A 151 -20.37 -19.33 -19.39
CA PRO A 151 -20.67 -19.76 -20.76
C PRO A 151 -21.88 -20.69 -20.88
N ASN A 152 -22.29 -21.31 -19.78
CA ASN A 152 -23.46 -22.21 -19.74
C ASN A 152 -24.73 -21.53 -19.19
N ASP A 153 -24.68 -20.25 -18.80
CA ASP A 153 -25.85 -19.51 -18.36
C ASP A 153 -26.70 -19.01 -19.53
N THR A 154 -27.59 -19.87 -20.02
CA THR A 154 -28.50 -19.54 -21.14
C THR A 154 -29.57 -18.51 -20.76
N THR A 155 -29.72 -18.20 -19.47
CA THR A 155 -30.74 -17.25 -18.96
C THR A 155 -30.17 -15.86 -18.69
N GLY A 156 -28.87 -15.73 -18.57
CA GLY A 156 -28.18 -14.51 -18.15
C GLY A 156 -28.39 -14.15 -16.68
N GLN A 157 -28.98 -15.04 -15.87
CA GLN A 157 -29.28 -14.76 -14.47
C GLN A 157 -28.02 -14.75 -13.59
N LEU A 158 -27.06 -15.65 -13.84
CA LEU A 158 -25.82 -15.69 -13.08
C LEU A 158 -24.98 -14.43 -13.36
N LEU A 159 -24.87 -14.05 -14.62
CA LEU A 159 -24.17 -12.82 -15.02
C LEU A 159 -24.82 -11.57 -14.39
N ALA A 160 -26.15 -11.48 -14.43
CA ALA A 160 -26.88 -10.36 -13.82
C ALA A 160 -26.71 -10.32 -12.30
N GLN A 161 -26.67 -11.47 -11.63
CA GLN A 161 -26.43 -11.56 -10.19
C GLN A 161 -25.00 -11.16 -9.83
N SER A 162 -24.01 -11.65 -10.59
CA SER A 162 -22.60 -11.26 -10.40
C SER A 162 -22.41 -9.75 -10.59
N GLU A 163 -23.03 -9.17 -11.61
CA GLU A 163 -22.98 -7.72 -11.82
C GLU A 163 -23.61 -6.94 -10.65
N ALA A 164 -24.75 -7.39 -10.12
CA ALA A 164 -25.37 -6.77 -8.95
C ALA A 164 -24.48 -6.88 -7.70
N ASN A 165 -23.84 -8.03 -7.49
CA ASN A 165 -22.89 -8.25 -6.38
C ASN A 165 -21.65 -7.35 -6.52
N LYS A 166 -21.15 -7.19 -7.75
CA LYS A 166 -20.03 -6.30 -8.07
C LYS A 166 -20.36 -4.85 -7.74
N GLN A 167 -21.51 -4.36 -8.16
CA GLN A 167 -21.93 -2.98 -7.89
C GLN A 167 -22.12 -2.73 -6.37
N ASP A 168 -22.69 -3.69 -5.64
CA ASP A 168 -22.79 -3.61 -4.17
C ASP A 168 -21.39 -3.54 -3.52
N ALA A 169 -20.48 -4.39 -3.96
CA ALA A 169 -19.10 -4.42 -3.46
C ALA A 169 -18.34 -3.12 -3.74
N ILE A 170 -18.43 -2.57 -4.97
CA ILE A 170 -17.83 -1.28 -5.34
C ILE A 170 -18.38 -0.15 -4.47
N ASN A 171 -19.69 -0.08 -4.29
CA ASN A 171 -20.31 0.95 -3.45
C ASN A 171 -19.85 0.83 -1.99
N ARG A 172 -19.78 -0.39 -1.48
CA ARG A 172 -19.29 -0.68 -0.13
C ARG A 172 -17.81 -0.31 0.04
N ALA A 173 -16.97 -0.67 -0.93
CA ALA A 173 -15.56 -0.34 -0.95
C ALA A 173 -15.31 1.17 -0.96
N ARG A 174 -16.02 1.91 -1.81
CA ARG A 174 -15.97 3.38 -1.84
C ARG A 174 -16.39 4.03 -0.52
N ASN A 175 -17.51 3.60 0.04
CA ASN A 175 -18.07 4.18 1.27
C ASN A 175 -17.19 3.93 2.50
N ASN A 176 -16.39 2.88 2.49
CA ASN A 176 -15.54 2.45 3.61
C ASN A 176 -14.03 2.64 3.34
N SER A 177 -13.66 3.26 2.20
CA SER A 177 -12.27 3.45 1.78
C SER A 177 -11.48 2.13 1.73
N TYR A 178 -11.99 1.14 0.96
CA TYR A 178 -11.31 -0.11 0.65
C TYR A 178 -10.81 -0.09 -0.80
N PRO A 179 -9.66 0.50 -1.12
CA PRO A 179 -9.12 0.46 -2.47
C PRO A 179 -8.90 -0.98 -2.93
N VAL A 180 -9.29 -1.26 -4.18
CA VAL A 180 -9.07 -2.56 -4.81
C VAL A 180 -7.90 -2.44 -5.78
N TYR A 181 -6.78 -3.08 -5.45
CA TYR A 181 -5.63 -3.23 -6.32
C TYR A 181 -5.86 -4.46 -7.19
N SER A 182 -6.11 -4.27 -8.48
CA SER A 182 -6.49 -5.37 -9.36
C SER A 182 -5.38 -5.73 -10.37
N ILE A 183 -5.25 -7.03 -10.64
CA ILE A 183 -4.27 -7.60 -11.58
C ILE A 183 -5.00 -8.41 -12.62
N CYS A 184 -4.81 -8.08 -13.91
CA CYS A 184 -5.22 -8.88 -15.03
C CYS A 184 -4.04 -9.72 -15.54
N LEU A 185 -4.11 -11.05 -15.40
CA LEU A 185 -3.12 -11.96 -15.96
C LEU A 185 -3.50 -12.32 -17.40
N ASN A 186 -2.99 -11.60 -18.37
CA ASN A 186 -3.26 -11.77 -19.80
C ASN A 186 -2.21 -12.64 -20.49
N ALA A 187 -1.83 -13.77 -19.90
CA ALA A 187 -0.73 -14.62 -20.38
C ALA A 187 -1.01 -15.29 -21.74
N ASN A 188 -2.26 -15.43 -22.14
CA ASN A 188 -2.66 -16.01 -23.43
C ASN A 188 -3.12 -14.94 -24.46
N GLY A 189 -3.14 -13.64 -24.09
CA GLY A 189 -3.58 -12.54 -24.94
C GLY A 189 -5.10 -12.53 -25.18
N ALA A 190 -5.89 -13.24 -24.38
CA ALA A 190 -7.34 -13.36 -24.53
C ALA A 190 -8.14 -12.70 -23.38
N ALA A 191 -7.47 -12.24 -22.34
CA ALA A 191 -8.13 -11.59 -21.22
C ALA A 191 -8.74 -10.25 -21.65
N ASN A 192 -9.92 -9.93 -21.10
CA ASN A 192 -10.48 -8.57 -21.16
C ASN A 192 -10.19 -7.86 -19.83
N PRO A 193 -9.36 -6.81 -19.83
CA PRO A 193 -8.97 -6.13 -18.60
C PRO A 193 -10.01 -5.13 -18.07
N GLU A 194 -11.04 -4.79 -18.85
CA GLU A 194 -11.98 -3.69 -18.56
C GLU A 194 -12.64 -3.83 -17.18
N GLU A 195 -13.15 -5.02 -16.86
CA GLU A 195 -13.86 -5.24 -15.59
C GLU A 195 -12.95 -5.01 -14.38
N LEU A 196 -11.72 -5.53 -14.42
CA LEU A 196 -10.74 -5.36 -13.34
C LEU A 196 -10.25 -3.92 -13.22
N MET A 197 -10.06 -3.24 -14.35
CA MET A 197 -9.70 -1.83 -14.41
C MET A 197 -10.82 -0.94 -13.84
N ASP A 198 -12.08 -1.21 -14.19
CA ASP A 198 -13.24 -0.46 -13.69
C ASP A 198 -13.40 -0.62 -12.17
N ILE A 199 -13.20 -1.83 -11.64
CA ILE A 199 -13.25 -2.08 -10.20
C ILE A 199 -12.15 -1.27 -9.47
N ALA A 200 -10.91 -1.31 -9.95
CA ALA A 200 -9.81 -0.56 -9.35
C ALA A 200 -10.09 0.95 -9.36
N ASN A 201 -10.40 1.51 -10.54
CA ASN A 201 -10.69 2.94 -10.70
C ASN A 201 -11.88 3.40 -9.85
N ALA A 202 -12.97 2.59 -9.81
CA ALA A 202 -14.15 2.93 -9.04
C ALA A 202 -13.94 2.92 -7.52
N THR A 203 -12.90 2.28 -7.01
CA THR A 203 -12.60 2.12 -5.57
C THR A 203 -11.38 2.89 -5.10
N GLY A 204 -10.75 3.69 -5.99
CA GLY A 204 -9.52 4.43 -5.65
C GLY A 204 -8.27 3.55 -5.53
N GLY A 205 -8.29 2.37 -6.11
CA GLY A 205 -7.13 1.48 -6.19
C GLY A 205 -6.36 1.62 -7.51
N VAL A 206 -5.51 0.64 -7.79
CA VAL A 206 -4.65 0.64 -8.99
C VAL A 206 -4.83 -0.66 -9.77
N PHE A 207 -4.96 -0.53 -11.09
CA PHE A 207 -5.00 -1.65 -12.02
C PHE A 207 -3.63 -1.91 -12.65
N MET A 208 -3.25 -3.19 -12.78
CA MET A 208 -2.09 -3.63 -13.54
C MET A 208 -2.40 -4.83 -14.41
N GLU A 209 -1.91 -4.81 -15.65
CA GLU A 209 -1.96 -5.94 -16.56
C GLU A 209 -0.56 -6.57 -16.68
N VAL A 210 -0.50 -7.90 -16.65
CA VAL A 210 0.71 -8.68 -16.88
C VAL A 210 0.48 -9.74 -17.94
N ASN A 211 1.45 -9.90 -18.83
CA ASN A 211 1.38 -10.85 -19.95
C ASN A 211 2.11 -12.19 -19.67
N ASN A 212 2.70 -12.30 -18.49
CA ASN A 212 3.40 -13.51 -18.07
C ASN A 212 3.18 -13.72 -16.56
N ALA A 213 2.78 -14.92 -16.15
CA ALA A 213 2.56 -15.24 -14.75
C ALA A 213 3.83 -15.08 -13.88
N GLU A 214 5.01 -15.23 -14.43
CA GLU A 214 6.28 -14.99 -13.72
C GLU A 214 6.45 -13.53 -13.26
N ASP A 215 5.81 -12.57 -13.96
CA ASP A 215 5.87 -11.16 -13.65
C ASP A 215 4.95 -10.77 -12.47
N LEU A 216 4.05 -11.66 -12.03
CA LEU A 216 3.15 -11.41 -10.89
C LEU A 216 3.91 -11.04 -9.62
N LYS A 217 5.09 -11.63 -9.39
CA LYS A 217 5.93 -11.31 -8.24
C LYS A 217 6.27 -9.81 -8.19
N ALA A 218 6.68 -9.23 -9.30
CA ALA A 218 7.01 -7.81 -9.39
C ALA A 218 5.79 -6.91 -9.17
N VAL A 219 4.60 -7.34 -9.62
CA VAL A 219 3.36 -6.59 -9.39
C VAL A 219 2.93 -6.62 -7.93
N PHE A 220 2.98 -7.78 -7.27
CA PHE A 220 2.68 -7.86 -5.84
C PHE A 220 3.67 -7.07 -4.99
N GLU A 221 4.96 -7.07 -5.35
CA GLU A 221 5.97 -6.23 -4.73
C GLU A 221 5.65 -4.73 -4.92
N LYS A 222 5.24 -4.33 -6.13
CA LYS A 222 4.83 -2.96 -6.41
C LYS A 222 3.58 -2.57 -5.61
N PHE A 223 2.58 -3.45 -5.52
CA PHE A 223 1.40 -3.19 -4.68
C PHE A 223 1.76 -3.13 -3.19
N TYR A 224 2.67 -4.00 -2.73
CA TYR A 224 3.20 -3.89 -1.38
C TYR A 224 3.81 -2.50 -1.13
N ASN A 225 4.69 -2.06 -2.02
CA ASN A 225 5.34 -0.76 -1.91
C ASN A 225 4.33 0.41 -1.94
N MET A 226 3.29 0.31 -2.77
CA MET A 226 2.22 1.33 -2.82
C MET A 226 1.36 1.34 -1.55
N ILE A 227 0.92 0.18 -1.07
CA ILE A 227 0.07 0.05 0.12
C ILE A 227 0.82 0.50 1.38
N TYR A 228 2.07 0.06 1.56
CA TYR A 228 2.88 0.37 2.75
C TYR A 228 3.75 1.64 2.60
N SER A 229 3.61 2.37 1.48
CA SER A 229 4.42 3.56 1.18
C SER A 229 5.92 3.32 1.42
N THR A 230 6.46 2.29 0.79
CA THR A 230 7.86 1.87 0.90
C THR A 230 8.48 1.68 -0.47
N ALA A 231 9.75 1.36 -0.54
CA ALA A 231 10.47 1.13 -1.79
C ALA A 231 11.40 -0.07 -1.69
N THR A 232 11.57 -0.76 -2.81
CA THR A 232 12.58 -1.82 -2.94
C THR A 232 13.89 -1.19 -3.40
N THR A 233 14.94 -1.44 -2.63
CA THR A 233 16.30 -0.98 -2.94
C THR A 233 17.16 -2.14 -3.42
N PRO A 234 17.70 -2.12 -4.64
CA PRO A 234 18.62 -3.15 -5.09
C PRO A 234 19.93 -3.09 -4.31
N ILE A 235 20.38 -4.24 -3.80
CA ILE A 235 21.67 -4.39 -3.13
C ILE A 235 22.73 -4.91 -4.10
N VAL A 236 22.39 -5.95 -4.86
CA VAL A 236 23.30 -6.55 -5.87
C VAL A 236 22.51 -7.24 -6.96
N ASP A 237 22.98 -7.09 -8.19
CA ASP A 237 22.56 -7.87 -9.36
C ASP A 237 23.84 -8.11 -10.20
N ASP A 238 24.58 -9.20 -9.88
CA ASP A 238 25.90 -9.48 -10.43
C ASP A 238 26.22 -10.98 -10.38
N ILE A 239 27.40 -11.39 -10.76
CA ILE A 239 27.88 -12.77 -10.74
C ILE A 239 28.97 -12.96 -9.67
N ILE A 240 29.05 -14.18 -9.11
CA ILE A 240 30.09 -14.54 -8.16
C ILE A 240 31.48 -14.44 -8.83
N PRO A 241 32.43 -13.69 -8.26
CA PRO A 241 33.77 -13.49 -8.81
C PRO A 241 34.61 -14.79 -8.81
N GLU A 242 35.73 -14.79 -9.56
CA GLU A 242 36.62 -15.95 -9.70
C GLU A 242 37.12 -16.55 -8.35
N GLY A 243 37.15 -15.75 -7.28
CA GLY A 243 37.49 -16.22 -5.94
C GLY A 243 36.39 -17.05 -5.24
N GLY A 244 35.21 -17.16 -5.82
CA GLY A 244 34.07 -17.88 -5.25
C GLY A 244 33.46 -17.25 -4.00
N VAL A 245 33.86 -16.01 -3.68
CA VAL A 245 33.36 -15.25 -2.53
C VAL A 245 33.00 -13.84 -2.98
N MET A 246 31.80 -13.39 -2.63
CA MET A 246 31.29 -12.04 -2.88
C MET A 246 30.90 -11.41 -1.54
N ASP A 247 31.57 -10.32 -1.17
CA ASP A 247 31.21 -9.48 -0.02
C ASP A 247 30.34 -8.31 -0.51
N ILE A 248 29.14 -8.20 0.02
CA ILE A 248 28.10 -7.27 -0.42
C ILE A 248 27.76 -6.37 0.79
N PRO A 249 28.35 -5.16 0.90
CA PRO A 249 27.98 -4.22 1.95
C PRO A 249 26.64 -3.55 1.64
N PHE A 250 25.86 -3.26 2.69
CA PHE A 250 24.67 -2.44 2.61
C PHE A 250 24.49 -1.63 3.89
N GLU A 251 23.85 -0.49 3.78
CA GLU A 251 23.61 0.41 4.91
C GLU A 251 22.21 0.18 5.47
N VAL A 252 22.11 0.16 6.80
CA VAL A 252 20.84 0.23 7.53
C VAL A 252 20.81 1.55 8.27
N PRO A 253 19.78 2.39 8.06
CA PRO A 253 19.61 3.65 8.77
C PRO A 253 19.69 3.49 10.29
N SER A 254 20.20 4.49 10.96
CA SER A 254 20.40 4.46 12.42
C SER A 254 19.09 4.65 13.20
N MET A 255 18.08 5.19 12.55
CA MET A 255 16.75 5.47 13.13
C MET A 255 15.66 5.15 12.11
N GLY A 256 14.44 4.96 12.58
CA GLY A 256 13.25 4.84 11.75
C GLY A 256 12.98 3.46 11.16
N VAL A 257 13.87 2.46 11.33
CA VAL A 257 13.70 1.12 10.79
C VAL A 257 13.08 0.19 11.82
N GLU A 258 11.88 -0.28 11.54
CA GLU A 258 11.22 -1.34 12.31
C GLU A 258 11.78 -2.71 11.92
N GLU A 259 11.96 -2.95 10.64
CA GLU A 259 12.40 -4.21 10.08
C GLU A 259 13.11 -4.01 8.74
N VAL A 260 14.15 -4.79 8.50
CA VAL A 260 14.78 -4.95 7.19
C VAL A 260 14.38 -6.29 6.60
N ASN A 261 13.84 -6.28 5.39
CA ASN A 261 13.54 -7.46 4.61
C ASN A 261 14.55 -7.58 3.47
N ILE A 262 15.39 -8.62 3.50
CA ILE A 262 16.35 -8.94 2.44
C ILE A 262 15.70 -9.98 1.52
N ILE A 263 15.51 -9.64 0.25
CA ILE A 263 14.90 -10.49 -0.77
C ILE A 263 16.02 -11.11 -1.59
N ILE A 264 16.23 -12.42 -1.46
CA ILE A 264 17.15 -13.16 -2.32
C ILE A 264 16.35 -13.75 -3.48
N SER A 265 16.40 -13.11 -4.64
CA SER A 265 15.66 -13.50 -5.85
C SER A 265 16.43 -14.45 -6.74
N THR A 266 17.77 -14.40 -6.72
CA THR A 266 18.62 -15.32 -7.48
C THR A 266 19.82 -15.72 -6.62
N LEU A 267 19.93 -17.00 -6.37
CA LEU A 267 21.09 -17.62 -5.73
C LEU A 267 21.13 -19.09 -6.11
N SER A 268 22.27 -19.58 -6.61
CA SER A 268 22.44 -20.99 -6.91
C SER A 268 22.20 -21.88 -5.68
N PRO A 269 21.52 -23.03 -5.78
CA PRO A 269 21.32 -23.94 -4.66
C PRO A 269 22.62 -24.48 -4.03
N SER A 270 23.74 -24.43 -4.76
CA SER A 270 25.07 -24.80 -4.26
C SER A 270 25.77 -23.68 -3.50
N SER A 271 25.22 -22.44 -3.57
CA SER A 271 25.76 -21.27 -2.87
C SER A 271 25.25 -21.22 -1.44
N THR A 272 26.05 -20.61 -0.57
CA THR A 272 25.71 -20.31 0.81
C THR A 272 25.86 -18.81 1.06
N TYR A 273 25.16 -18.29 2.06
CA TYR A 273 25.33 -16.91 2.49
C TYR A 273 25.45 -16.79 4.00
N SER A 274 26.08 -15.71 4.44
CA SER A 274 26.16 -15.27 5.83
C SER A 274 25.86 -13.79 5.90
N ILE A 275 25.15 -13.35 6.94
CA ILE A 275 24.83 -11.95 7.17
C ILE A 275 25.57 -11.48 8.42
N PHE A 276 26.38 -10.44 8.25
CA PHE A 276 27.18 -9.84 9.31
C PHE A 276 26.56 -8.51 9.73
N GLN A 277 26.39 -8.35 11.03
CA GLN A 277 25.96 -7.12 11.68
C GLN A 277 27.06 -6.05 11.68
N PRO A 278 26.77 -4.77 11.95
CA PRO A 278 27.77 -3.70 12.02
C PRO A 278 28.88 -3.95 13.03
N ASN A 279 28.60 -4.72 14.09
CA ASN A 279 29.61 -5.14 15.08
C ASN A 279 30.53 -6.28 14.60
N GLY A 280 30.36 -6.76 13.36
CA GLY A 280 31.13 -7.84 12.74
C GLY A 280 30.69 -9.25 13.12
N LEU A 281 29.66 -9.42 13.94
CA LEU A 281 29.12 -10.75 14.28
C LEU A 281 28.19 -11.23 13.18
N ALA A 282 28.32 -12.50 12.78
CA ALA A 282 27.39 -13.13 11.85
C ALA A 282 26.23 -13.77 12.61
N PHE A 283 25.05 -13.78 11.99
CA PHE A 283 23.97 -14.65 12.44
C PHE A 283 24.36 -16.11 12.27
N THR A 284 23.96 -16.93 13.22
CA THR A 284 24.08 -18.39 13.13
C THR A 284 23.12 -18.96 12.10
N SER A 285 23.37 -20.15 11.59
CA SER A 285 22.46 -20.82 10.65
C SER A 285 21.06 -21.03 11.22
N GLY A 286 20.93 -21.27 12.53
CA GLY A 286 19.63 -21.42 13.19
C GLY A 286 18.85 -20.11 13.29
N GLU A 287 19.53 -18.99 13.55
CA GLU A 287 18.90 -17.66 13.54
C GLU A 287 18.41 -17.31 12.14
N LEU A 288 19.26 -17.49 11.11
CA LEU A 288 18.88 -17.25 9.72
C LEU A 288 17.69 -18.11 9.30
N GLU A 289 17.66 -19.40 9.67
CA GLU A 289 16.52 -20.27 9.33
C GLU A 289 15.21 -19.78 9.95
N ASN A 290 15.25 -19.31 11.19
CA ASN A 290 14.08 -18.76 11.86
C ASN A 290 13.60 -17.45 11.23
N MET A 291 14.52 -16.60 10.77
CA MET A 291 14.23 -15.31 10.14
C MET A 291 13.86 -15.43 8.66
N THR A 292 14.07 -16.59 8.03
CA THR A 292 13.87 -16.75 6.58
C THR A 292 12.52 -17.36 6.25
N ILE A 293 11.74 -16.68 5.41
CA ILE A 293 10.58 -17.22 4.71
C ILE A 293 11.08 -17.70 3.34
N LYS A 294 10.87 -18.98 3.03
CA LYS A 294 11.31 -19.60 1.77
C LYS A 294 10.12 -19.87 0.86
N ALA A 295 10.16 -19.35 -0.34
CA ALA A 295 9.30 -19.71 -1.44
C ALA A 295 10.06 -20.56 -2.48
N GLN A 296 9.45 -20.90 -3.61
CA GLN A 296 10.13 -21.72 -4.63
C GLN A 296 11.22 -20.94 -5.37
N THR A 297 10.99 -19.64 -5.60
CA THR A 297 11.84 -18.81 -6.47
C THR A 297 12.56 -17.69 -5.75
N PHE A 298 12.32 -17.50 -4.45
CA PHE A 298 12.98 -16.49 -3.65
C PHE A 298 13.00 -16.88 -2.17
N SER A 299 13.74 -16.09 -1.40
CA SER A 299 13.68 -16.11 0.07
C SER A 299 13.62 -14.68 0.59
N VAL A 300 12.86 -14.46 1.66
CA VAL A 300 12.84 -13.19 2.40
C VAL A 300 13.44 -13.42 3.77
N ILE A 301 14.49 -12.69 4.10
CA ILE A 301 15.13 -12.73 5.43
C ILE A 301 14.66 -11.49 6.19
N LYS A 302 13.97 -11.70 7.29
CA LYS A 302 13.37 -10.65 8.11
C LYS A 302 14.27 -10.34 9.29
N ILE A 303 14.78 -9.12 9.36
CA ILE A 303 15.65 -8.66 10.47
C ILE A 303 14.86 -7.61 11.25
N PRO A 304 14.19 -7.98 12.35
CA PRO A 304 13.45 -7.04 13.17
C PRO A 304 14.41 -6.17 13.98
N THR A 305 14.02 -4.93 14.22
CA THR A 305 14.79 -3.94 15.01
C THR A 305 16.28 -3.95 14.72
N PRO A 306 16.69 -3.77 13.44
CA PRO A 306 18.09 -3.89 13.06
C PRO A 306 18.94 -2.78 13.68
N GLN A 307 20.19 -3.09 14.01
CA GLN A 307 21.17 -2.07 14.39
C GLN A 307 21.52 -1.20 13.17
N GLY A 308 21.51 0.12 13.32
CA GLY A 308 21.98 1.02 12.27
C GLY A 308 23.47 0.88 11.97
N GLY A 309 23.86 1.14 10.72
CA GLY A 309 25.25 1.09 10.24
C GLY A 309 25.46 0.13 9.07
N THR A 310 26.72 -0.09 8.74
CA THR A 310 27.11 -0.93 7.60
C THR A 310 26.99 -2.41 7.94
N TRP A 311 26.11 -3.10 7.26
CA TRP A 311 25.93 -4.54 7.27
C TRP A 311 26.65 -5.18 6.09
N LYS A 312 26.84 -6.51 6.11
CA LYS A 312 27.44 -7.23 5.00
C LYS A 312 26.76 -8.59 4.79
N ILE A 313 26.39 -8.86 3.54
CA ILE A 313 26.09 -10.21 3.09
C ILE A 313 27.33 -10.78 2.44
N GLN A 314 27.79 -11.94 2.87
CA GLN A 314 28.85 -12.69 2.19
C GLN A 314 28.24 -13.90 1.50
N VAL A 315 28.32 -13.95 0.18
CA VAL A 315 27.93 -15.10 -0.64
C VAL A 315 29.16 -15.93 -0.97
N ARG A 316 29.03 -17.25 -0.86
CA ARG A 316 30.05 -18.23 -1.27
C ARG A 316 29.41 -19.21 -2.24
N GLY A 317 29.99 -19.37 -3.42
CA GLY A 317 29.46 -20.24 -4.45
C GLY A 317 30.40 -20.43 -5.63
N ILE A 318 29.87 -20.90 -6.74
CA ILE A 318 30.63 -21.18 -7.96
C ILE A 318 30.85 -19.85 -8.72
N PRO A 319 32.08 -19.53 -9.13
CA PRO A 319 32.35 -18.37 -9.97
C PRO A 319 31.47 -18.35 -11.24
N GLY A 320 30.85 -17.20 -11.52
CA GLY A 320 29.95 -17.03 -12.66
C GLY A 320 28.47 -17.28 -12.35
N ASP A 321 28.11 -17.85 -11.19
CA ASP A 321 26.71 -17.97 -10.80
C ASP A 321 26.12 -16.58 -10.48
N ALA A 322 24.90 -16.35 -10.95
CA ALA A 322 24.20 -15.09 -10.72
C ALA A 322 23.73 -14.93 -9.26
N VAL A 323 23.80 -13.72 -8.77
CA VAL A 323 23.29 -13.29 -7.44
C VAL A 323 22.47 -12.05 -7.62
N LYS A 324 21.18 -12.10 -7.18
CA LYS A 324 20.33 -10.94 -7.12
C LYS A 324 19.68 -10.83 -5.74
N ILE A 325 19.95 -9.72 -5.08
CA ILE A 325 19.47 -9.42 -3.73
C ILE A 325 18.95 -7.99 -3.71
N ASP A 326 17.73 -7.84 -3.26
CA ASP A 326 17.06 -6.56 -3.02
C ASP A 326 16.73 -6.41 -1.54
N MET A 327 16.33 -5.22 -1.12
CA MET A 327 16.00 -4.90 0.27
C MET A 327 14.77 -4.00 0.33
N VAL A 328 13.92 -4.24 1.32
CA VAL A 328 12.80 -3.37 1.68
C VAL A 328 12.89 -3.03 3.15
N TYR A 329 12.78 -1.74 3.48
CA TYR A 329 12.65 -1.28 4.86
C TYR A 329 11.17 -1.16 5.24
N ASN A 330 10.81 -1.74 6.39
CA ASN A 330 9.60 -1.36 7.10
C ASN A 330 9.99 -0.30 8.13
N ALA A 331 9.44 0.89 8.00
CA ALA A 331 9.75 2.01 8.88
C ALA A 331 8.70 2.10 10.00
N TYR A 332 9.10 2.54 11.19
CA TYR A 332 8.17 2.81 12.29
C TYR A 332 7.51 4.18 12.21
N PHE A 333 7.78 4.95 11.17
CA PHE A 333 7.15 6.24 10.97
C PHE A 333 6.33 6.29 9.68
N THR A 334 5.36 7.18 9.66
CA THR A 334 4.54 7.51 8.50
C THR A 334 4.63 9.00 8.22
N VAL A 335 4.08 9.42 7.07
CA VAL A 335 4.02 10.85 6.69
C VAL A 335 2.56 11.23 6.51
N ALA A 336 2.15 12.32 7.17
CA ALA A 336 0.87 12.98 6.95
C ALA A 336 1.10 14.27 6.17
N LEU A 337 0.17 14.64 5.28
CA LEU A 337 0.20 15.87 4.50
C LEU A 337 -1.10 16.63 4.72
N ASP A 338 -0.97 17.89 5.12
CA ASP A 338 -2.07 18.82 5.29
C ASP A 338 -1.95 19.98 4.29
N ALA A 339 -3.08 20.59 3.93
CA ALA A 339 -3.16 21.80 3.11
C ALA A 339 -3.86 22.94 3.86
N ASP A 340 -3.39 24.18 3.69
CA ASP A 340 -4.02 25.39 4.24
C ASP A 340 -4.22 26.44 3.12
N PRO A 341 -5.46 26.81 2.79
CA PRO A 341 -6.72 26.27 3.33
C PRO A 341 -6.98 24.82 2.91
N SER A 342 -7.54 24.01 3.81
CA SER A 342 -7.96 22.63 3.52
C SER A 342 -9.28 22.64 2.76
N GLN A 343 -9.22 22.37 1.45
CA GLN A 343 -10.35 22.39 0.53
C GLN A 343 -10.26 21.23 -0.45
N THR A 344 -11.39 20.78 -0.98
CA THR A 344 -11.48 19.79 -2.05
C THR A 344 -11.46 20.41 -3.44
N SER A 345 -11.52 21.75 -3.53
CA SER A 345 -11.48 22.49 -4.79
C SER A 345 -10.80 23.82 -4.60
N TYR A 346 -9.89 24.19 -5.50
CA TYR A 346 -9.15 25.46 -5.51
C TYR A 346 -9.35 26.15 -6.85
N GLY A 347 -9.40 27.49 -6.84
CA GLY A 347 -9.39 28.27 -8.08
C GLY A 347 -8.04 28.19 -8.77
N THR A 348 -8.02 28.27 -10.12
CA THR A 348 -6.79 28.38 -10.88
C THR A 348 -5.95 29.57 -10.42
N GLY A 349 -4.67 29.35 -10.18
CA GLY A 349 -3.73 30.35 -9.65
C GLY A 349 -3.73 30.51 -8.13
N SER A 350 -4.50 29.71 -7.39
CA SER A 350 -4.48 29.69 -5.92
C SER A 350 -3.09 29.32 -5.40
N GLU A 351 -2.67 30.02 -4.33
CA GLU A 351 -1.50 29.65 -3.54
C GLU A 351 -1.97 28.86 -2.32
N VAL A 352 -1.50 27.61 -2.18
CA VAL A 352 -1.86 26.68 -1.11
C VAL A 352 -0.60 26.32 -0.35
N ALA A 353 -0.64 26.48 0.97
CA ALA A 353 0.43 26.00 1.84
C ALA A 353 0.21 24.53 2.18
N PHE A 354 1.25 23.72 2.03
CA PHE A 354 1.26 22.30 2.36
C PHE A 354 2.24 22.06 3.51
N THR A 355 1.82 21.25 4.48
CA THR A 355 2.62 20.90 5.64
C THR A 355 2.70 19.38 5.76
N ALA A 356 3.92 18.83 5.78
CA ALA A 356 4.18 17.43 5.97
C ALA A 356 4.69 17.15 7.40
N HIS A 357 4.01 16.25 8.09
CA HIS A 357 4.35 15.78 9.42
C HIS A 357 4.87 14.35 9.38
N ILE A 358 5.93 14.06 10.13
CA ILE A 358 6.33 12.68 10.42
C ILE A 358 5.52 12.21 11.63
N LYS A 359 4.83 11.08 11.47
CA LYS A 359 4.03 10.44 12.53
C LYS A 359 4.76 9.19 13.03
N ASP A 360 4.63 8.89 14.30
CA ASP A 360 5.10 7.64 14.89
C ASP A 360 4.13 6.48 14.61
N GLY A 361 4.44 5.29 15.11
CA GLY A 361 3.60 4.10 14.95
C GLY A 361 2.21 4.19 15.61
N GLU A 362 1.98 5.20 16.46
CA GLU A 362 0.69 5.47 17.10
C GLU A 362 -0.07 6.61 16.38
N GLY A 363 0.48 7.15 15.30
CA GLY A 363 -0.11 8.24 14.50
C GLY A 363 0.05 9.62 15.12
N GLN A 364 0.88 9.76 16.18
CA GLN A 364 1.18 11.05 16.80
C GLN A 364 2.34 11.74 16.07
N ASP A 365 2.40 13.07 16.10
CA ASP A 365 3.54 13.81 15.57
C ASP A 365 4.83 13.36 16.26
N LEU A 366 5.81 12.97 15.46
CA LEU A 366 7.10 12.54 15.99
C LEU A 366 7.78 13.71 16.71
N ALA A 367 8.06 13.55 18.00
CA ALA A 367 8.62 14.59 18.82
C ALA A 367 10.13 14.79 18.62
N ASP A 368 10.81 13.81 18.01
CA ASP A 368 12.27 13.84 17.82
C ASP A 368 12.66 14.75 16.65
N GLN A 369 13.04 16.00 16.97
CA GLN A 369 13.48 16.98 15.99
C GLN A 369 14.76 16.55 15.23
N SER A 370 15.54 15.60 15.75
CA SER A 370 16.74 15.12 15.06
C SER A 370 16.39 14.36 13.79
N VAL A 371 15.26 13.68 13.77
CA VAL A 371 14.75 12.97 12.58
C VAL A 371 14.42 13.96 11.47
N TYR A 372 13.70 15.05 11.81
CA TYR A 372 13.40 16.10 10.83
C TYR A 372 14.67 16.79 10.32
N SER A 373 15.64 17.04 11.21
CA SER A 373 16.88 17.71 10.83
C SER A 373 17.80 16.86 9.97
N ALA A 374 17.73 15.52 10.09
CA ALA A 374 18.48 14.57 9.30
C ALA A 374 17.82 14.27 7.94
N GLY A 375 16.54 14.63 7.79
CA GLY A 375 15.75 14.33 6.61
C GLY A 375 15.63 15.50 5.62
N ASN A 376 14.97 15.19 4.53
CA ASN A 376 14.48 16.17 3.54
C ASN A 376 13.09 15.75 3.07
N ALA A 377 12.33 16.69 2.50
CA ALA A 377 11.00 16.41 1.99
C ALA A 377 10.77 17.09 0.64
N THR A 378 9.94 16.47 -0.19
CA THR A 378 9.51 16.99 -1.50
C THR A 378 7.99 16.88 -1.59
N LEU A 379 7.34 17.97 -1.98
CA LEU A 379 5.93 17.98 -2.36
C LEU A 379 5.82 17.71 -3.85
N SER A 380 5.03 16.72 -4.26
CA SER A 380 4.66 16.48 -5.65
C SER A 380 3.16 16.67 -5.82
N ILE A 381 2.74 17.44 -6.84
CA ILE A 381 1.35 17.55 -7.29
C ILE A 381 1.24 16.85 -8.63
N ARG A 382 0.27 15.95 -8.76
CA ARG A 382 0.11 15.06 -9.91
C ARG A 382 -1.33 15.10 -10.43
N SER A 383 -1.49 14.79 -11.72
CA SER A 383 -2.82 14.62 -12.32
C SER A 383 -3.42 13.27 -11.89
N SER A 384 -4.69 13.28 -11.45
CA SER A 384 -5.41 12.05 -11.11
C SER A 384 -5.76 11.21 -12.35
N GLU A 385 -5.79 11.81 -13.56
CA GLU A 385 -6.15 11.10 -14.79
C GLU A 385 -5.03 10.18 -15.31
N ASN A 386 -3.76 10.62 -15.21
CA ASN A 386 -2.65 9.94 -15.89
C ASN A 386 -1.39 9.80 -15.03
N ASP A 387 -1.48 10.14 -13.75
CA ASP A 387 -0.36 10.15 -12.79
C ASP A 387 0.84 11.03 -13.23
N GLY A 388 0.60 11.95 -14.16
CA GLY A 388 1.61 12.88 -14.64
C GLY A 388 1.99 13.90 -13.58
N GLU A 389 3.29 14.08 -13.34
CA GLU A 389 3.77 15.12 -12.42
C GLU A 389 3.50 16.52 -13.02
N ILE A 390 2.74 17.33 -12.27
CA ILE A 390 2.41 18.73 -12.60
C ILE A 390 3.44 19.65 -11.95
N LEU A 391 3.81 19.39 -10.70
CA LEU A 391 4.69 20.23 -9.92
C LEU A 391 5.48 19.40 -8.92
N SER A 392 6.76 19.71 -8.73
CA SER A 392 7.62 19.12 -7.71
C SER A 392 8.40 20.22 -7.00
N ILE A 393 8.22 20.34 -5.67
CA ILE A 393 8.80 21.42 -4.86
C ILE A 393 9.53 20.83 -3.65
N PRO A 394 10.79 21.18 -3.41
CA PRO A 394 11.44 20.90 -2.14
C PRO A 394 10.67 21.58 -0.99
N MET A 395 10.37 20.83 0.05
CA MET A 395 9.79 21.39 1.28
C MET A 395 10.90 21.82 2.25
N THR A 396 10.64 22.85 3.04
CA THR A 396 11.59 23.39 4.00
C THR A 396 11.17 23.04 5.42
N LEU A 397 12.14 22.68 6.27
CA LEU A 397 11.87 22.47 7.69
C LEU A 397 11.38 23.76 8.32
N ASN A 398 10.26 23.71 9.05
CA ASN A 398 9.68 24.87 9.69
C ASN A 398 10.55 25.40 10.85
N GLY A 399 10.25 26.62 11.32
CA GLY A 399 11.02 27.25 12.38
C GLY A 399 10.98 26.55 13.74
N GLN A 400 10.04 25.61 13.93
CA GLN A 400 9.92 24.78 15.13
C GLN A 400 10.69 23.47 15.03
N GLY A 401 11.11 23.08 13.82
CA GLY A 401 11.88 21.85 13.56
C GLY A 401 11.04 20.56 13.69
N ASN A 402 9.73 20.63 13.45
CA ASN A 402 8.79 19.52 13.64
C ASN A 402 7.82 19.28 12.48
N ALA A 403 8.03 19.96 11.35
CA ALA A 403 7.27 19.75 10.11
C ALA A 403 8.05 20.31 8.92
N TYR A 404 7.75 19.82 7.72
CA TYR A 404 8.22 20.41 6.47
C TYR A 404 7.10 21.19 5.80
N GLU A 405 7.41 22.35 5.24
CA GLU A 405 6.45 23.27 4.64
C GLU A 405 6.83 23.62 3.20
N ALA A 406 5.83 23.75 2.34
CA ALA A 406 5.97 24.31 1.00
C ALA A 406 4.69 25.04 0.60
N THR A 407 4.81 26.08 -0.25
CA THR A 407 3.67 26.73 -0.89
C THR A 407 3.67 26.41 -2.36
N ALA A 408 2.58 25.91 -2.86
CA ALA A 408 2.36 25.60 -4.26
C ALA A 408 1.37 26.57 -4.88
N LYS A 409 1.66 27.04 -6.11
CA LYS A 409 0.71 27.74 -6.94
C LYS A 409 0.06 26.78 -7.91
N LEU A 410 -1.26 26.70 -7.89
CA LEU A 410 -2.05 25.74 -8.66
C LEU A 410 -2.49 26.39 -9.98
N ASP A 411 -1.65 26.29 -11.00
CA ASP A 411 -1.88 26.97 -12.30
C ASP A 411 -2.51 26.05 -13.39
N GLN A 412 -2.68 24.75 -13.12
CA GLN A 412 -3.20 23.77 -14.06
C GLN A 412 -4.55 23.24 -13.58
N ASP A 413 -5.59 23.41 -14.42
CA ASP A 413 -6.95 22.90 -14.14
C ASP A 413 -7.02 21.37 -14.25
N GLY A 414 -7.89 20.77 -13.46
CA GLY A 414 -8.21 19.33 -13.47
C GLY A 414 -8.20 18.69 -12.10
N ASP A 415 -8.48 17.40 -12.07
CA ASP A 415 -8.40 16.60 -10.85
C ASP A 415 -6.95 16.24 -10.55
N CYS A 416 -6.53 16.58 -9.35
CA CYS A 416 -5.15 16.48 -8.91
C CYS A 416 -5.07 15.81 -7.53
N TYR A 417 -3.88 15.33 -7.21
CA TYR A 417 -3.54 14.97 -5.84
C TYR A 417 -2.14 15.47 -5.48
N ALA A 418 -1.96 15.79 -4.21
CA ALA A 418 -0.65 16.12 -3.64
C ALA A 418 -0.12 14.96 -2.80
N VAL A 419 1.18 14.75 -2.84
CA VAL A 419 1.93 13.78 -2.04
C VAL A 419 3.19 14.45 -1.51
N ALA A 420 3.43 14.33 -0.20
CA ALA A 420 4.73 14.65 0.38
C ALA A 420 5.57 13.38 0.52
N THR A 421 6.78 13.40 -0.02
CA THR A 421 7.77 12.34 0.16
C THR A 421 8.86 12.84 1.09
N VAL A 422 9.05 12.14 2.21
CA VAL A 422 10.07 12.44 3.23
C VAL A 422 11.15 11.35 3.16
N THR A 423 12.40 11.78 3.08
CA THR A 423 13.57 10.89 3.12
C THR A 423 14.36 11.16 4.39
N VAL A 424 14.58 10.15 5.22
CA VAL A 424 15.40 10.22 6.44
C VAL A 424 16.42 9.09 6.39
N ASP A 425 17.71 9.40 6.47
CA ASP A 425 18.81 8.43 6.43
C ASP A 425 18.70 7.42 5.25
N GLY A 426 18.20 7.88 4.10
CA GLY A 426 18.01 7.05 2.91
C GLY A 426 16.72 6.23 2.89
N MET A 427 15.92 6.23 3.94
CA MET A 427 14.56 5.70 3.92
C MET A 427 13.60 6.74 3.35
N GLU A 428 12.78 6.31 2.41
CA GLU A 428 11.77 7.13 1.77
C GLU A 428 10.36 6.68 2.20
N LYS A 429 9.57 7.63 2.64
CA LYS A 429 8.16 7.44 2.95
C LYS A 429 7.33 8.56 2.33
N SER A 430 6.21 8.18 1.73
CA SER A 430 5.27 9.14 1.15
C SER A 430 4.00 9.22 2.00
N SER A 431 3.37 10.39 1.99
CA SER A 431 2.03 10.57 2.54
C SER A 431 0.99 9.81 1.72
N GLY A 432 -0.22 9.67 2.25
CA GLY A 432 -1.40 9.40 1.43
C GLY A 432 -1.63 10.50 0.39
N HIS A 433 -2.49 10.22 -0.58
CA HIS A 433 -2.92 11.21 -1.58
C HIS A 433 -3.85 12.23 -0.94
N LEU A 434 -3.55 13.51 -1.07
CA LEU A 434 -4.44 14.61 -0.76
C LEU A 434 -5.12 15.05 -2.08
N GLU A 435 -6.32 14.56 -2.32
CA GLU A 435 -7.07 14.79 -3.57
C GLU A 435 -7.78 16.13 -3.56
N PHE A 436 -7.75 16.84 -4.70
CA PHE A 436 -8.46 18.10 -4.93
C PHE A 436 -8.64 18.38 -6.41
N THR A 437 -9.60 19.25 -6.74
CA THR A 437 -9.81 19.76 -8.11
C THR A 437 -9.30 21.20 -8.21
N VAL A 438 -8.65 21.53 -9.31
CA VAL A 438 -8.28 22.91 -9.66
C VAL A 438 -9.11 23.35 -10.84
N GLY A 439 -9.73 24.53 -10.75
CA GLY A 439 -10.55 25.08 -11.82
C GLY A 439 -11.18 26.41 -11.48
N GLU A 440 -11.99 27.00 -12.38
CA GLU A 440 -12.73 28.20 -12.08
C GLU A 440 -13.69 27.91 -10.91
N GLY A 441 -13.33 28.43 -9.70
CA GLY A 441 -14.19 28.32 -8.52
C GLY A 441 -15.58 28.87 -8.82
N GLU A 442 -16.63 28.13 -8.49
CA GLU A 442 -17.97 28.70 -8.39
C GLU A 442 -17.88 29.88 -7.41
N SER A 443 -17.85 31.10 -7.95
CA SER A 443 -17.97 32.29 -7.12
C SER A 443 -19.30 32.17 -6.36
N GLU A 444 -19.26 32.13 -5.04
CA GLU A 444 -20.45 32.36 -4.23
C GLU A 444 -21.11 33.65 -4.74
N ALA A 445 -22.23 33.47 -5.44
CA ALA A 445 -23.02 34.57 -5.92
C ALA A 445 -23.46 35.37 -4.68
N GLU A 446 -22.92 36.58 -4.51
CA GLU A 446 -23.47 37.59 -3.61
C GLU A 446 -24.97 37.73 -3.88
N THR A 447 -25.78 37.18 -2.98
CA THR A 447 -27.19 37.45 -2.93
C THR A 447 -27.36 38.86 -2.40
N THR A 448 -27.20 39.85 -3.25
CA THR A 448 -27.67 41.21 -2.96
C THR A 448 -29.18 41.19 -2.92
N ALA A 449 -29.74 41.19 -1.73
CA ALA A 449 -31.12 41.48 -1.48
C ALA A 449 -31.44 42.91 -1.93
N ALA A 450 -32.41 43.08 -2.84
CA ALA A 450 -33.13 44.32 -3.11
C ALA A 450 -34.36 44.42 -2.22
#